data_d896ea19c32497649506ec52bace2f1e
#
_entry.id   d896ea19c32497649506ec52bace2f1e
#
_cell.length_a   1.000
_cell.length_b   1.000
_cell.length_c   1.000
_cell.angle_alpha   90.00
_cell.angle_beta   90.00
_cell.angle_gamma   90.00
#
_symmetry.space_group_name_H-M   'P 1'
#
loop_
_entity.id
_entity.type
_entity.pdbx_description
1 polymer ?
#
loop_
_entity_poly.entity_id
_entity_poly.type
_entity_poly.pdbx_seq_one_letter_code
_entity_poly.pdbx_strand_id
1 'polypeptide(L)' 'YAAEHAERLAREAEDKARAERAVADMAAMKEKRDKRYAARKARG' A
#
# COMPACT_ATOMS: atom_id res chain seq x y z
N TYR A 1 14.85 18.24 23.50
CA TYR A 1 13.43 17.84 23.44
C TYR A 1 12.81 18.12 22.08
N ALA A 2 12.98 19.33 21.54
CA ALA A 2 12.37 19.70 20.27
C ALA A 2 12.89 18.86 19.10
N ALA A 3 14.19 18.58 19.05
CA ALA A 3 14.80 17.78 18.01
C ALA A 3 14.30 16.32 18.06
N GLU A 4 14.24 15.75 19.26
CA GLU A 4 13.76 14.38 19.44
C GLU A 4 12.29 14.24 19.06
N HIS A 5 11.51 15.25 19.41
CA HIS A 5 10.09 15.26 19.09
C HIS A 5 9.88 15.35 17.57
N ALA A 6 10.66 16.21 16.90
CA ALA A 6 10.58 16.35 15.45
C ALA A 6 10.98 15.06 14.73
N GLU A 7 12.02 14.37 15.20
CA GLU A 7 12.45 13.08 14.65
C GLU A 7 11.36 12.03 14.79
N ARG A 8 10.73 12.00 15.95
CA ARG A 8 9.63 11.02 16.18
C ARG A 8 8.49 11.27 15.23
N LEU A 9 8.07 12.51 15.08
CA LEU A 9 6.98 12.85 14.18
C LEU A 9 7.33 12.52 12.74
N ALA A 10 8.58 12.75 12.33
CA ALA A 10 9.02 12.43 10.99
C ALA A 10 8.98 10.92 10.74
N ARG A 11 9.43 10.11 11.70
CA ARG A 11 9.39 8.65 11.59
C ARG A 11 7.96 8.14 11.51
N GLU A 12 7.10 8.66 12.36
CA GLU A 12 5.70 8.26 12.36
C GLU A 12 5.03 8.58 11.03
N ALA A 13 5.33 9.75 10.46
CA ALA A 13 4.80 10.13 9.16
C ALA A 13 5.32 9.23 8.04
N GLU A 14 6.61 8.87 8.08
CA GLU A 14 7.19 7.95 7.10
C GLU A 14 6.59 6.55 7.21
N ASP A 15 6.44 6.06 8.42
CA ASP A 15 5.86 4.73 8.66
C ASP A 15 4.43 4.68 8.18
N LYS A 16 3.66 5.72 8.45
CA LYS A 16 2.28 5.83 8.00
C LYS A 16 2.19 5.85 6.48
N ALA A 17 3.03 6.65 5.83
CA ALA A 17 3.06 6.73 4.38
C ALA A 17 3.45 5.40 3.74
N ARG A 18 4.40 4.69 4.35
CA ARG A 18 4.83 3.37 3.89
C ARG A 18 3.70 2.36 4.01
N ALA A 19 3.01 2.38 5.14
CA ALA A 19 1.88 1.47 5.37
C ALA A 19 0.75 1.74 4.36
N GLU A 20 0.45 3.00 4.10
CA GLU A 20 -0.58 3.38 3.13
C GLU A 20 -0.21 2.92 1.72
N ARG A 21 1.07 3.05 1.34
CA ARG A 21 1.54 2.58 0.03
C ARG A 21 1.46 1.06 -0.08
N ALA A 22 1.80 0.35 0.99
CA ALA A 22 1.70 -1.11 1.00
C ALA A 22 0.25 -1.57 0.79
N VAL A 23 -0.70 -0.92 1.45
CA VAL A 23 -2.11 -1.23 1.29
C VAL A 23 -2.57 -0.94 -0.15
N ALA A 24 -2.16 0.20 -0.70
CA ALA A 24 -2.50 0.56 -2.07
C ALA A 24 -1.92 -0.43 -3.08
N ASP A 25 -0.67 -0.86 -2.87
CA ASP A 25 -0.02 -1.84 -3.74
C ASP A 25 -0.73 -3.18 -3.68
N MET A 26 -1.13 -3.63 -2.51
CA MET A 26 -1.86 -4.89 -2.35
C MET A 26 -3.21 -4.82 -3.06
N ALA A 27 -3.92 -3.70 -2.94
CA ALA A 27 -5.18 -3.50 -3.62
C ALA A 27 -5.02 -3.53 -5.14
N ALA A 28 -3.96 -2.89 -5.66
CA ALA A 28 -3.66 -2.88 -7.09
C ALA A 28 -3.32 -4.28 -7.60
N MET A 29 -2.55 -5.05 -6.85
CA MET A 29 -2.20 -6.42 -7.21
C MET A 29 -3.42 -7.33 -7.22
N LYS A 30 -4.30 -7.16 -6.25
CA LYS A 30 -5.55 -7.92 -6.19
C LYS A 30 -6.42 -7.62 -7.39
N GLU A 31 -6.52 -6.37 -7.76
CA GLU A 31 -7.32 -5.95 -8.92
C GLU A 31 -6.79 -6.58 -10.20
N LYS A 32 -5.48 -6.59 -10.40
CA LYS A 32 -4.86 -7.23 -11.56
C LYS A 32 -5.14 -8.72 -11.59
N ARG A 33 -5.05 -9.37 -10.44
CA ARG A 33 -5.32 -10.80 -10.31
C ARG A 33 -6.76 -11.11 -10.66
N ASP A 34 -7.68 -10.31 -10.14
CA ASP A 34 -9.10 -10.49 -10.40
C ASP A 34 -9.43 -10.32 -11.88
N LYS A 35 -8.82 -9.36 -12.54
CA LYS A 35 -9.00 -9.15 -13.97
C LYS A 35 -8.49 -10.33 -14.79
N ARG A 36 -7.33 -10.89 -14.43
CA ARG A 36 -6.79 -12.07 -15.10
C ARG A 36 -7.71 -13.27 -14.93
N TYR A 37 -8.22 -13.45 -13.73
CA TYR A 37 -9.15 -14.55 -13.44
C TYR A 37 -10.43 -14.40 -14.25
N ALA A 38 -11.00 -13.20 -14.28
CA ALA A 38 -12.20 -12.93 -15.05
C ALA A 38 -12.00 -13.17 -16.54
N ALA A 39 -10.84 -12.76 -17.07
CA ALA A 39 -10.50 -12.98 -18.48
C ALA A 39 -10.40 -14.46 -18.81
N ARG A 40 -9.77 -15.25 -17.95
CA ARG A 40 -9.67 -16.71 -18.14
C ARG A 40 -11.03 -17.37 -18.10
N LYS A 41 -11.85 -16.96 -17.15
CA LYS A 41 -13.18 -17.52 -16.99
C LYS A 41 -14.07 -17.20 -18.20
N ALA A 42 -13.92 -16.01 -18.75
CA ALA A 42 -14.66 -15.59 -19.93
C ALA A 42 -14.27 -16.42 -21.17
N ARG A 43 -13.01 -16.83 -21.27
CA ARG A 43 -12.53 -17.67 -22.37
C ARG A 43 -13.00 -19.11 -22.27
N GLY A 44 -13.06 -19.57 -21.00
CA GLY A 44 -13.39 -20.94 -20.71
C GLY A 44 -14.78 -21.32 -20.98
#